data_2d9b587c054f327a63acbaed9ed9d9e3
#
_entry.id   2d9b587c054f327a63acbaed9ed9d9e3
#
_cell.length_a   1.000
_cell.length_b   1.000
_cell.length_c   1.000
_cell.angle_alpha   90.00
_cell.angle_beta   90.00
_cell.angle_gamma   90.00
#
_symmetry.space_group_name_H-M   'P 1'
#
loop_
_entity.id
_entity.type
_entity.pdbx_description
1 polymer ?
#
loop_
_entity_poly.entity_id
_entity_poly.type
_entity_poly.pdbx_seq_one_letter_code
_entity_poly.pdbx_strand_id
1 'polypeptide(L)'
;MRTKSTNSAIFPILFGFFVMGFVDVVGIATNYVKMDFGLSDTLANLLPMMVFLWFALFSVPTGIWMGRHGRRNTVVAALAITTLAMLIPLFFYDFACILFAFALLGIGNTILQVSLNPMVARVVNPDKVTSVLTLGQFIKAVSSFLGPIIAGVASSFWGDWKLIFIVYSVTTLLSIIWLIATIPGKEEGEEQAVSYTHLRAHETRRH
;
A
#
# COMPACT_ATOMS: atom_id res chain seq x y z
N MET A 1 21.01 -1.41 -23.67
CA MET A 1 20.68 -2.55 -22.78
C MET A 1 19.55 -2.28 -21.75
N ARG A 2 18.73 -1.26 -21.97
CA ARG A 2 17.68 -0.77 -21.01
C ARG A 2 16.33 -1.50 -21.07
N THR A 3 16.04 -2.28 -22.10
CA THR A 3 14.68 -2.78 -22.39
C THR A 3 14.27 -4.08 -21.67
N LYS A 4 15.18 -4.94 -21.26
CA LYS A 4 14.83 -6.18 -20.54
C LYS A 4 14.53 -5.99 -19.08
N SER A 5 15.10 -4.99 -18.41
CA SER A 5 14.86 -4.70 -16.99
C SER A 5 13.50 -4.01 -16.73
N THR A 6 13.02 -3.21 -17.67
CA THR A 6 11.80 -2.40 -17.52
C THR A 6 10.52 -3.26 -17.44
N ASN A 7 10.39 -4.27 -18.32
CA ASN A 7 9.18 -5.10 -18.32
C ASN A 7 9.07 -6.00 -17.08
N SER A 8 10.19 -6.48 -16.55
CA SER A 8 10.24 -7.32 -15.36
C SER A 8 9.80 -6.59 -14.09
N ALA A 9 10.05 -5.28 -13.99
CA ALA A 9 9.71 -4.46 -12.82
C ALA A 9 8.22 -4.02 -12.77
N ILE A 10 7.51 -4.06 -13.91
CA ILE A 10 6.10 -3.64 -13.97
C ILE A 10 5.21 -4.59 -13.15
N PHE A 11 5.44 -5.90 -13.24
CA PHE A 11 4.59 -6.91 -12.58
C PHE A 11 4.56 -6.77 -11.04
N PRO A 12 5.71 -6.68 -10.33
CA PRO A 12 5.67 -6.49 -8.87
C PRO A 12 5.05 -5.14 -8.46
N ILE A 13 5.16 -4.10 -9.30
CA ILE A 13 4.47 -2.83 -9.07
C ILE A 13 2.95 -2.99 -9.20
N LEU A 14 2.47 -3.67 -10.25
CA LEU A 14 1.04 -3.96 -10.44
C LEU A 14 0.51 -4.87 -9.31
N PHE A 15 1.33 -5.79 -8.80
CA PHE A 15 0.97 -6.58 -7.64
C PHE A 15 0.91 -5.74 -6.36
N GLY A 16 1.69 -4.68 -6.24
CA GLY A 16 1.54 -3.66 -5.22
C GLY A 16 0.18 -2.94 -5.29
N PHE A 17 -0.33 -2.64 -6.50
CA PHE A 17 -1.69 -2.12 -6.66
C PHE A 17 -2.76 -3.12 -6.24
N PHE A 18 -2.54 -4.43 -6.45
CA PHE A 18 -3.43 -5.46 -5.93
C PHE A 18 -3.49 -5.41 -4.40
N VAL A 19 -2.34 -5.37 -3.73
CA VAL A 19 -2.26 -5.23 -2.26
C VAL A 19 -2.92 -3.92 -1.79
N MET A 20 -2.78 -2.84 -2.53
CA MET A 20 -3.42 -1.56 -2.21
C MET A 20 -4.95 -1.65 -2.11
N GLY A 21 -5.58 -2.60 -2.82
CA GLY A 21 -7.02 -2.86 -2.72
C GLY A 21 -7.46 -3.49 -1.39
N PHE A 22 -6.53 -4.02 -0.60
CA PHE A 22 -6.86 -4.67 0.68
C PHE A 22 -7.45 -3.71 1.73
N VAL A 23 -7.18 -2.42 1.62
CA VAL A 23 -7.78 -1.41 2.52
C VAL A 23 -9.30 -1.44 2.48
N ASP A 24 -9.89 -1.80 1.35
CA ASP A 24 -11.32 -1.79 1.16
C ASP A 24 -12.04 -2.95 1.91
N VAL A 25 -11.27 -3.89 2.48
CA VAL A 25 -11.78 -4.88 3.44
C VAL A 25 -12.46 -4.23 4.65
N VAL A 26 -12.12 -2.98 4.96
CA VAL A 26 -12.72 -2.23 6.06
C VAL A 26 -14.25 -2.21 5.98
N GLY A 27 -14.82 -2.14 4.77
CA GLY A 27 -16.26 -2.14 4.57
C GLY A 27 -16.93 -3.40 5.09
N ILE A 28 -16.43 -4.58 4.69
CA ILE A 28 -16.99 -5.86 5.14
C ILE A 28 -16.59 -6.19 6.57
N ALA A 29 -15.36 -5.88 6.97
CA ALA A 29 -14.85 -6.10 8.32
C ALA A 29 -15.66 -5.33 9.37
N THR A 30 -16.09 -4.09 9.07
CA THR A 30 -16.93 -3.30 9.97
C THR A 30 -18.22 -4.06 10.36
N ASN A 31 -18.86 -4.74 9.41
CA ASN A 31 -20.07 -5.50 9.69
C ASN A 31 -19.79 -6.73 10.55
N TYR A 32 -18.74 -7.50 10.26
CA TYR A 32 -18.38 -8.67 11.06
C TYR A 32 -17.95 -8.27 12.48
N VAL A 33 -17.08 -7.27 12.62
CA VAL A 33 -16.64 -6.78 13.93
C VAL A 33 -17.80 -6.24 14.74
N LYS A 34 -18.75 -5.53 14.10
CA LYS A 34 -19.98 -5.08 14.76
C LYS A 34 -20.78 -6.24 15.34
N MET A 35 -20.94 -7.32 14.59
CA MET A 35 -21.67 -8.51 15.04
C MET A 35 -20.90 -9.26 16.13
N ASP A 36 -19.62 -9.49 15.95
CA ASP A 36 -18.79 -10.27 16.88
C ASP A 36 -18.67 -9.64 18.27
N PHE A 37 -18.65 -8.29 18.34
CA PHE A 37 -18.53 -7.55 19.60
C PHE A 37 -19.84 -6.89 20.06
N GLY A 38 -20.95 -7.07 19.36
CA GLY A 38 -22.24 -6.45 19.70
C GLY A 38 -22.20 -4.92 19.71
N LEU A 39 -21.46 -4.30 18.78
CA LEU A 39 -21.21 -2.86 18.79
C LEU A 39 -22.41 -2.06 18.24
N SER A 40 -22.54 -0.82 18.73
CA SER A 40 -23.38 0.18 18.09
C SER A 40 -22.80 0.59 16.71
N ASP A 41 -23.64 1.15 15.83
CA ASP A 41 -23.19 1.68 14.54
C ASP A 41 -22.09 2.74 14.68
N THR A 42 -22.20 3.56 15.70
CA THR A 42 -21.19 4.61 15.99
C THR A 42 -19.84 4.01 16.30
N LEU A 43 -19.77 2.98 17.14
CA LEU A 43 -18.51 2.33 17.49
C LEU A 43 -17.94 1.53 16.31
N ALA A 44 -18.77 0.80 15.57
CA ALA A 44 -18.32 0.06 14.40
C ALA A 44 -17.72 0.97 13.31
N ASN A 45 -18.31 2.15 13.09
CA ASN A 45 -17.82 3.12 12.12
C ASN A 45 -16.51 3.83 12.53
N LEU A 46 -15.98 3.59 13.74
CA LEU A 46 -14.62 3.98 14.06
C LEU A 46 -13.58 3.26 13.19
N LEU A 47 -13.86 2.05 12.72
CA LEU A 47 -12.93 1.31 11.84
C LEU A 47 -12.64 2.05 10.53
N PRO A 48 -13.63 2.37 9.69
CA PRO A 48 -13.38 3.16 8.48
C PRO A 48 -12.87 4.57 8.80
N MET A 49 -13.34 5.17 9.88
CA MET A 49 -12.83 6.48 10.32
C MET A 49 -11.33 6.43 10.59
N MET A 50 -10.82 5.40 11.28
CA MET A 50 -9.39 5.23 11.52
C MET A 50 -8.61 5.11 10.22
N VAL A 51 -9.06 4.30 9.26
CA VAL A 51 -8.37 4.17 7.96
C VAL A 51 -8.26 5.53 7.26
N PHE A 52 -9.35 6.28 7.13
CA PHE A 52 -9.37 7.53 6.37
C PHE A 52 -8.71 8.70 7.12
N LEU A 53 -8.79 8.73 8.46
CA LEU A 53 -8.09 9.74 9.26
C LEU A 53 -6.57 9.67 9.04
N TRP A 54 -6.00 8.47 9.13
CA TRP A 54 -4.57 8.28 8.94
C TRP A 54 -4.15 8.48 7.48
N PHE A 55 -5.05 8.19 6.54
CA PHE A 55 -4.83 8.53 5.14
C PHE A 55 -4.65 10.05 4.98
N ALA A 56 -5.50 10.86 5.57
CA ALA A 56 -5.39 12.32 5.51
C ALA A 56 -4.10 12.84 6.17
N LEU A 57 -3.74 12.30 7.34
CA LEU A 57 -2.57 12.77 8.11
C LEU A 57 -1.23 12.35 7.48
N PHE A 58 -1.13 11.14 6.92
CA PHE A 58 0.13 10.59 6.41
C PHE A 58 0.42 10.89 4.94
N SER A 59 -0.52 11.39 4.16
CA SER A 59 -0.31 11.65 2.74
C SER A 59 0.84 12.64 2.47
N VAL A 60 0.89 13.77 3.16
CA VAL A 60 1.95 14.78 2.99
C VAL A 60 3.29 14.33 3.61
N PRO A 61 3.36 13.85 4.87
CA PRO A 61 4.59 13.32 5.44
C PRO A 61 5.23 12.21 4.60
N THR A 62 4.42 11.34 4.01
CA THR A 62 4.91 10.26 3.13
C THR A 62 5.63 10.80 1.90
N GLY A 63 5.11 11.85 1.26
CA GLY A 63 5.78 12.48 0.12
C GLY A 63 7.17 13.01 0.48
N ILE A 64 7.30 13.65 1.65
CA ILE A 64 8.58 14.15 2.16
C ILE A 64 9.53 13.01 2.49
N TRP A 65 9.04 11.98 3.15
CA TRP A 65 9.84 10.81 3.52
C TRP A 65 10.33 10.04 2.30
N MET A 66 9.47 9.87 1.29
CA MET A 66 9.81 9.24 0.01
C MET A 66 10.93 9.99 -0.72
N GLY A 67 10.94 11.32 -0.68
CA GLY A 67 12.00 12.14 -1.26
C GLY A 67 13.38 11.90 -0.64
N ARG A 68 13.42 11.49 0.65
CA ARG A 68 14.68 11.23 1.38
C ARG A 68 15.16 9.79 1.28
N HIS A 69 14.25 8.83 1.25
CA HIS A 69 14.56 7.40 1.35
C HIS A 69 14.34 6.63 0.04
N GLY A 70 13.83 7.32 -0.97
CA GLY A 70 13.55 6.75 -2.28
C GLY A 70 12.22 5.95 -2.35
N ARG A 71 11.70 5.84 -3.57
CA ARG A 71 10.37 5.25 -3.83
C ARG A 71 10.28 3.78 -3.44
N ARG A 72 11.31 2.99 -3.79
CA ARG A 72 11.34 1.55 -3.49
C ARG A 72 11.27 1.28 -1.98
N ASN A 73 12.10 1.94 -1.20
CA ASN A 73 12.14 1.73 0.25
C ASN A 73 10.83 2.16 0.90
N THR A 74 10.21 3.21 0.37
CA THR A 74 8.89 3.68 0.81
C THR A 74 7.81 2.63 0.53
N VAL A 75 7.80 2.02 -0.66
CA VAL A 75 6.85 0.95 -1.00
C VAL A 75 7.08 -0.29 -0.11
N VAL A 76 8.34 -0.69 0.12
CA VAL A 76 8.66 -1.82 1.00
C VAL A 76 8.18 -1.56 2.43
N ALA A 77 8.41 -0.36 2.95
CA ALA A 77 7.93 0.02 4.29
C ALA A 77 6.40 0.00 4.37
N ALA A 78 5.71 0.51 3.34
CA ALA A 78 4.25 0.46 3.26
C ALA A 78 3.71 -0.96 3.31
N LEU A 79 4.28 -1.86 2.50
CA LEU A 79 3.91 -3.27 2.48
C LEU A 79 4.19 -3.96 3.82
N ALA A 80 5.32 -3.65 4.48
CA ALA A 80 5.63 -4.18 5.80
C ALA A 80 4.62 -3.73 6.87
N ILE A 81 4.24 -2.44 6.87
CA ILE A 81 3.20 -1.90 7.77
C ILE A 81 1.86 -2.58 7.49
N THR A 82 1.49 -2.75 6.22
CA THR A 82 0.25 -3.44 5.82
C THR A 82 0.26 -4.91 6.29
N THR A 83 1.40 -5.61 6.17
CA THR A 83 1.53 -6.98 6.68
C THR A 83 1.31 -7.03 8.19
N LEU A 84 1.95 -6.13 8.95
CA LEU A 84 1.76 -6.04 10.40
C LEU A 84 0.30 -5.75 10.76
N ALA A 85 -0.34 -4.82 10.05
CA ALA A 85 -1.75 -4.51 10.24
C ALA A 85 -2.65 -5.75 10.07
N MET A 86 -2.38 -6.58 9.07
CA MET A 86 -3.16 -7.79 8.81
C MET A 86 -2.87 -8.93 9.80
N LEU A 87 -1.67 -8.97 10.40
CA LEU A 87 -1.31 -9.99 11.39
C LEU A 87 -1.94 -9.74 12.77
N ILE A 88 -2.14 -8.49 13.16
CA ILE A 88 -2.66 -8.14 14.50
C ILE A 88 -3.99 -8.85 14.82
N PRO A 89 -5.03 -8.81 13.97
CA PRO A 89 -6.31 -9.44 14.26
C PRO A 89 -6.25 -10.98 14.37
N LEU A 90 -5.18 -11.61 13.87
CA LEU A 90 -4.97 -13.06 13.96
C LEU A 90 -4.49 -13.48 15.34
N PHE A 91 -3.71 -12.64 16.02
CA PHE A 91 -3.14 -12.94 17.33
C PHE A 91 -3.94 -12.28 18.47
N PHE A 92 -4.49 -11.11 18.22
CA PHE A 92 -5.18 -10.29 19.22
C PHE A 92 -6.52 -9.83 18.64
N TYR A 93 -7.58 -10.59 18.94
CA TYR A 93 -8.91 -10.31 18.44
C TYR A 93 -9.76 -9.65 19.54
N ASP A 94 -9.44 -8.41 19.84
CA ASP A 94 -10.26 -7.49 20.64
C ASP A 94 -10.48 -6.18 19.88
N PHE A 95 -11.50 -5.42 20.27
CA PHE A 95 -11.89 -4.23 19.52
C PHE A 95 -10.79 -3.16 19.44
N ALA A 96 -10.01 -2.96 20.50
CA ALA A 96 -8.95 -1.96 20.53
C ALA A 96 -7.80 -2.36 19.59
N CYS A 97 -7.41 -3.63 19.60
CA CYS A 97 -6.38 -4.17 18.70
C CYS A 97 -6.82 -4.14 17.24
N ILE A 98 -8.08 -4.44 16.95
CA ILE A 98 -8.63 -4.33 15.60
C ILE A 98 -8.64 -2.86 15.15
N LEU A 99 -9.07 -1.94 15.99
CA LEU A 99 -9.05 -0.52 15.69
C LEU A 99 -7.62 -0.02 15.37
N PHE A 100 -6.64 -0.46 16.15
CA PHE A 100 -5.22 -0.16 15.90
C PHE A 100 -4.72 -0.80 14.59
N ALA A 101 -5.12 -2.04 14.30
CA ALA A 101 -4.78 -2.72 13.05
C ALA A 101 -5.32 -1.94 11.82
N PHE A 102 -6.56 -1.45 11.88
CA PHE A 102 -7.13 -0.65 10.81
C PHE A 102 -6.51 0.75 10.71
N ALA A 103 -6.05 1.33 11.80
CA ALA A 103 -5.24 2.55 11.77
C ALA A 103 -3.91 2.30 11.03
N LEU A 104 -3.19 1.22 11.35
CA LEU A 104 -1.98 0.82 10.65
C LEU A 104 -2.24 0.50 9.18
N LEU A 105 -3.36 -0.15 8.85
CA LEU A 105 -3.78 -0.43 7.48
C LEU A 105 -3.96 0.88 6.70
N GLY A 106 -4.59 1.88 7.30
CA GLY A 106 -4.75 3.21 6.71
C GLY A 106 -3.41 3.89 6.45
N ILE A 107 -2.48 3.84 7.40
CA ILE A 107 -1.10 4.35 7.25
C ILE A 107 -0.38 3.62 6.13
N GLY A 108 -0.34 2.29 6.15
CA GLY A 108 0.32 1.46 5.14
C GLY A 108 -0.22 1.73 3.74
N ASN A 109 -1.55 1.77 3.59
CA ASN A 109 -2.20 2.07 2.32
C ASN A 109 -1.88 3.47 1.80
N THR A 110 -1.84 4.48 2.68
CA THR A 110 -1.46 5.85 2.30
C THR A 110 -0.05 5.89 1.75
N ILE A 111 0.91 5.29 2.47
CA ILE A 111 2.30 5.25 2.06
C ILE A 111 2.42 4.51 0.72
N LEU A 112 1.72 3.40 0.56
CA LEU A 112 1.72 2.61 -0.66
C LEU A 112 1.16 3.41 -1.85
N GLN A 113 0.03 4.07 -1.68
CA GLN A 113 -0.61 4.85 -2.73
C GLN A 113 0.23 6.06 -3.16
N VAL A 114 0.81 6.79 -2.22
CA VAL A 114 1.67 7.95 -2.50
C VAL A 114 2.95 7.54 -3.21
N SER A 115 3.47 6.32 -2.97
CA SER A 115 4.76 5.88 -3.50
C SER A 115 4.67 5.04 -4.78
N LEU A 116 3.61 4.25 -4.99
CA LEU A 116 3.45 3.41 -6.19
C LEU A 116 3.26 4.23 -7.46
N ASN A 117 2.47 5.30 -7.42
CA ASN A 117 2.22 6.11 -8.60
C ASN A 117 3.50 6.75 -9.18
N PRO A 118 4.35 7.43 -8.37
CA PRO A 118 5.64 7.91 -8.85
C PRO A 118 6.61 6.80 -9.24
N MET A 119 6.50 5.60 -8.65
CA MET A 119 7.32 4.46 -9.00
C MET A 119 7.00 3.93 -10.40
N VAL A 120 5.72 3.89 -10.80
CA VAL A 120 5.30 3.60 -12.18
C VAL A 120 5.94 4.58 -13.15
N ALA A 121 5.83 5.89 -12.88
CA ALA A 121 6.37 6.93 -13.76
C ALA A 121 7.90 6.84 -13.94
N ARG A 122 8.61 6.23 -13.00
CA ARG A 122 10.06 6.01 -13.09
C ARG A 122 10.44 4.80 -13.93
N VAL A 123 9.66 3.72 -13.83
CA VAL A 123 9.99 2.41 -14.43
C VAL A 123 9.46 2.28 -15.84
N VAL A 124 8.38 2.98 -16.16
CA VAL A 124 7.65 2.88 -17.44
C VAL A 124 8.03 4.04 -18.37
N ASN A 125 8.03 3.78 -19.68
CA ASN A 125 8.20 4.84 -20.66
C ASN A 125 7.11 5.90 -20.53
N PRO A 126 7.41 7.21 -20.69
CA PRO A 126 6.47 8.31 -20.50
C PRO A 126 5.14 8.11 -21.23
N ASP A 127 5.17 7.61 -22.47
CA ASP A 127 3.98 7.39 -23.31
C ASP A 127 3.03 6.31 -22.77
N LYS A 128 3.52 5.43 -21.88
CA LYS A 128 2.78 4.31 -21.29
C LYS A 128 2.39 4.51 -19.84
N VAL A 129 2.85 5.57 -19.19
CA VAL A 129 2.63 5.81 -17.76
C VAL A 129 1.13 5.83 -17.44
N THR A 130 0.35 6.60 -18.17
CA THR A 130 -1.11 6.70 -17.96
C THR A 130 -1.78 5.34 -18.09
N SER A 131 -1.45 4.58 -19.14
CA SER A 131 -2.04 3.24 -19.35
C SER A 131 -1.70 2.27 -18.23
N VAL A 132 -0.45 2.28 -17.73
CA VAL A 132 -0.04 1.40 -16.63
C VAL A 132 -0.65 1.83 -15.29
N LEU A 133 -0.79 3.13 -15.04
CA LEU A 133 -1.51 3.64 -13.87
C LEU A 133 -2.99 3.23 -13.90
N THR A 134 -3.65 3.36 -15.05
CA THR A 134 -5.05 2.93 -15.22
C THR A 134 -5.19 1.42 -15.00
N LEU A 135 -4.27 0.62 -15.55
CA LEU A 135 -4.24 -0.82 -15.30
C LEU A 135 -4.03 -1.13 -13.80
N GLY A 136 -3.14 -0.41 -13.14
CA GLY A 136 -2.92 -0.53 -11.70
C GLY A 136 -4.19 -0.26 -10.89
N GLN A 137 -4.92 0.83 -11.20
CA GLN A 137 -6.19 1.13 -10.53
C GLN A 137 -7.27 0.09 -10.83
N PHE A 138 -7.31 -0.47 -12.04
CA PHE A 138 -8.19 -1.59 -12.37
C PHE A 138 -7.87 -2.83 -11.52
N ILE A 139 -6.59 -3.18 -11.41
CA ILE A 139 -6.14 -4.31 -10.56
C ILE A 139 -6.50 -4.07 -9.09
N LYS A 140 -6.34 -2.83 -8.58
CA LYS A 140 -6.80 -2.44 -7.26
C LYS A 140 -8.30 -2.69 -7.09
N ALA A 141 -9.11 -2.25 -8.05
CA ALA A 141 -10.56 -2.44 -8.00
C ALA A 141 -10.96 -3.92 -7.99
N VAL A 142 -10.27 -4.76 -8.77
CA VAL A 142 -10.47 -6.22 -8.74
C VAL A 142 -10.16 -6.79 -7.35
N SER A 143 -9.05 -6.37 -6.74
CA SER A 143 -8.69 -6.78 -5.38
C SER A 143 -9.74 -6.35 -4.35
N SER A 144 -10.22 -5.11 -4.43
CA SER A 144 -11.27 -4.58 -3.56
C SER A 144 -12.58 -5.39 -3.68
N PHE A 145 -12.93 -5.77 -4.90
CA PHE A 145 -14.10 -6.63 -5.16
C PHE A 145 -13.95 -8.04 -4.59
N LEU A 146 -12.74 -8.60 -4.60
CA LEU A 146 -12.47 -9.93 -4.05
C LEU A 146 -12.57 -9.99 -2.53
N GLY A 147 -12.35 -8.90 -1.83
CA GLY A 147 -12.36 -8.86 -0.37
C GLY A 147 -13.65 -9.43 0.26
N PRO A 148 -14.83 -8.88 -0.05
CA PRO A 148 -16.09 -9.39 0.45
C PRO A 148 -16.36 -10.86 0.05
N ILE A 149 -15.92 -11.27 -1.14
CA ILE A 149 -16.08 -12.66 -1.61
C ILE A 149 -15.23 -13.59 -0.76
N ILE A 150 -13.96 -13.27 -0.54
CA ILE A 150 -13.05 -14.09 0.28
C ILE A 150 -13.57 -14.19 1.72
N ALA A 151 -14.00 -13.09 2.32
CA ALA A 151 -14.57 -13.09 3.67
C ALA A 151 -15.86 -13.90 3.75
N GLY A 152 -16.76 -13.77 2.76
CA GLY A 152 -18.00 -14.52 2.69
C GLY A 152 -17.76 -16.02 2.51
N VAL A 153 -16.86 -16.42 1.63
CA VAL A 153 -16.47 -17.82 1.43
C VAL A 153 -15.82 -18.39 2.71
N ALA A 154 -14.91 -17.65 3.33
CA ALA A 154 -14.26 -18.05 4.57
C ALA A 154 -15.29 -18.27 5.70
N SER A 155 -16.22 -17.33 5.86
CA SER A 155 -17.31 -17.45 6.82
C SER A 155 -18.23 -18.65 6.54
N SER A 156 -18.58 -18.90 5.27
CA SER A 156 -19.53 -19.95 4.89
C SER A 156 -18.93 -21.35 4.98
N PHE A 157 -17.68 -21.56 4.60
CA PHE A 157 -17.05 -22.87 4.54
C PHE A 157 -16.28 -23.27 5.81
N TRP A 158 -15.69 -22.29 6.49
CA TRP A 158 -14.86 -22.51 7.70
C TRP A 158 -15.45 -21.87 8.96
N GLY A 159 -16.52 -21.11 8.83
CA GLY A 159 -17.15 -20.44 9.98
C GLY A 159 -16.35 -19.28 10.55
N ASP A 160 -15.26 -18.86 9.90
CA ASP A 160 -14.39 -17.79 10.38
C ASP A 160 -13.97 -16.84 9.25
N TRP A 161 -14.58 -15.68 9.20
CA TRP A 161 -14.27 -14.63 8.23
C TRP A 161 -12.84 -14.06 8.37
N LYS A 162 -12.20 -14.20 9.55
CA LYS A 162 -10.86 -13.69 9.84
C LYS A 162 -9.76 -14.36 9.00
N LEU A 163 -10.06 -15.48 8.35
CA LEU A 163 -9.15 -16.12 7.41
C LEU A 163 -8.70 -15.19 6.27
N ILE A 164 -9.48 -14.15 5.97
CA ILE A 164 -9.08 -13.12 5.00
C ILE A 164 -7.78 -12.42 5.40
N PHE A 165 -7.54 -12.23 6.70
CA PHE A 165 -6.31 -11.61 7.18
C PHE A 165 -5.07 -12.46 6.91
N ILE A 166 -5.22 -13.81 6.94
CA ILE A 166 -4.15 -14.74 6.55
C ILE A 166 -3.84 -14.57 5.06
N VAL A 167 -4.86 -14.60 4.21
CA VAL A 167 -4.71 -14.43 2.75
C VAL A 167 -4.01 -13.11 2.45
N TYR A 168 -4.43 -12.04 3.09
CA TYR A 168 -3.85 -10.71 2.88
C TYR A 168 -2.41 -10.60 3.40
N SER A 169 -2.11 -11.18 4.56
CA SER A 169 -0.74 -11.20 5.11
C SER A 169 0.22 -11.95 4.19
N VAL A 170 -0.16 -13.14 3.74
CA VAL A 170 0.66 -13.97 2.84
C VAL A 170 0.87 -13.25 1.50
N THR A 171 -0.20 -12.69 0.93
CA THR A 171 -0.13 -11.98 -0.35
C THR A 171 0.78 -10.75 -0.25
N THR A 172 0.68 -10.00 0.85
CA THR A 172 1.52 -8.81 1.06
C THR A 172 2.99 -9.19 1.27
N LEU A 173 3.28 -10.26 2.01
CA LEU A 173 4.65 -10.80 2.16
C LEU A 173 5.24 -11.23 0.81
N LEU A 174 4.47 -11.92 -0.01
CA LEU A 174 4.89 -12.27 -1.37
C LEU A 174 5.18 -11.02 -2.22
N SER A 175 4.37 -9.98 -2.07
CA SER A 175 4.60 -8.69 -2.74
C SER A 175 5.93 -8.06 -2.33
N ILE A 176 6.27 -8.08 -1.03
CA ILE A 176 7.56 -7.58 -0.52
C ILE A 176 8.72 -8.35 -1.15
N ILE A 177 8.67 -9.68 -1.07
CA ILE A 177 9.74 -10.54 -1.59
C ILE A 177 9.93 -10.30 -3.09
N TRP A 178 8.86 -10.29 -3.85
CA TRP A 178 8.91 -10.08 -5.29
C TRP A 178 9.47 -8.70 -5.66
N LEU A 179 9.01 -7.66 -4.99
CA LEU A 179 9.46 -6.30 -5.23
C LEU A 179 10.95 -6.14 -4.89
N ILE A 180 11.42 -6.69 -3.76
CA ILE A 180 12.83 -6.65 -3.35
C ILE A 180 13.71 -7.41 -4.34
N ALA A 181 13.27 -8.56 -4.82
CA ALA A 181 14.02 -9.40 -5.75
C ALA A 181 14.14 -8.78 -7.15
N THR A 182 13.15 -7.95 -7.56
CA THR A 182 13.07 -7.46 -8.94
C THR A 182 13.58 -6.03 -9.09
N ILE A 183 13.39 -5.18 -8.08
CA ILE A 183 13.73 -3.75 -8.16
C ILE A 183 14.93 -3.46 -7.28
N PRO A 184 16.09 -3.06 -7.86
CA PRO A 184 17.30 -2.75 -7.10
C PRO A 184 17.11 -1.54 -6.19
N GLY A 185 17.78 -1.57 -5.01
CA GLY A 185 17.62 -0.57 -3.96
C GLY A 185 18.35 0.75 -4.20
N LYS A 186 19.36 0.79 -5.09
CA LYS A 186 20.10 2.03 -5.39
C LYS A 186 19.33 2.85 -6.41
N GLU A 187 18.94 4.03 -6.01
CA GLU A 187 18.39 5.06 -6.88
C GLU A 187 19.55 5.90 -7.47
N GLU A 188 20.09 5.46 -8.61
CA GLU A 188 21.20 6.14 -9.31
C GLU A 188 20.81 7.48 -9.97
N GLY A 189 19.85 8.20 -9.49
CA GLY A 189 19.36 9.43 -10.13
C GLY A 189 19.15 10.63 -9.23
N GLU A 190 19.07 10.45 -7.92
CA GLU A 190 18.78 11.58 -7.01
C GLU A 190 20.05 12.36 -6.61
N GLU A 191 21.23 11.74 -6.55
CA GLU A 191 22.48 12.45 -6.34
C GLU A 191 22.80 13.44 -7.47
N GLN A 192 22.46 13.13 -8.71
CA GLN A 192 22.67 14.05 -9.83
C GLN A 192 21.71 15.24 -9.81
N ALA A 193 20.43 15.05 -9.49
CA ALA A 193 19.46 16.15 -9.43
C ALA A 193 19.78 17.16 -8.32
N VAL A 194 20.21 16.69 -7.14
CA VAL A 194 20.65 17.54 -6.03
C VAL A 194 21.96 18.27 -6.39
N SER A 195 22.89 17.61 -7.06
CA SER A 195 24.14 18.21 -7.52
C SER A 195 23.89 19.32 -8.55
N TYR A 196 23.01 19.12 -9.52
CA TYR A 196 22.66 20.14 -10.52
C TYR A 196 21.93 21.34 -9.93
N THR A 197 21.07 21.17 -8.92
CA THR A 197 20.41 22.29 -8.24
C THR A 197 21.40 23.12 -7.41
N HIS A 198 22.36 22.49 -6.76
CA HIS A 198 23.41 23.21 -6.03
C HIS A 198 24.39 23.96 -6.97
N LEU A 199 24.75 23.38 -8.10
CA LEU A 199 25.59 24.05 -9.10
C LEU A 199 24.89 25.27 -9.71
N ARG A 200 23.62 25.15 -10.07
CA ARG A 200 22.80 26.24 -10.63
C ARG A 200 22.57 27.38 -9.61
N ALA A 201 22.41 27.06 -8.33
CA ALA A 201 22.28 28.05 -7.27
C ALA A 201 23.61 28.82 -7.02
N HIS A 202 24.76 28.22 -7.31
CA HIS A 202 26.07 28.90 -7.25
C HIS A 202 26.34 29.80 -8.46
N GLU A 203 25.87 29.45 -9.65
CA GLU A 203 26.01 30.28 -10.85
C GLU A 203 25.14 31.55 -10.79
N THR A 204 23.90 31.47 -10.27
CA THR A 204 23.02 32.64 -10.11
C THR A 204 23.48 33.63 -9.02
N ARG A 205 24.44 33.29 -8.17
CA ARG A 205 25.04 34.22 -7.21
C ARG A 205 26.29 34.99 -7.73
N ARG A 206 26.72 34.71 -8.94
CA ARG A 206 27.90 35.33 -9.55
C ARG A 206 27.62 36.38 -10.65
N HIS A 207 26.33 36.73 -10.83
CA HIS A 207 25.93 37.81 -11.72
C HIS A 207 25.19 38.93 -10.95
#